data_31d185b83a921de10416361944dafc8a
#
_entry.id   31d185b83a921de10416361944dafc8a
#
_cell.length_a   1.000
_cell.length_b   1.000
_cell.length_c   1.000
_cell.angle_alpha   90.00
_cell.angle_beta   90.00
_cell.angle_gamma   90.00
#
_symmetry.space_group_name_H-M   'P 1'
#
loop_
_entity.id
_entity.type
_entity.pdbx_description
1 polymer ?
#
loop_
_entity_poly.entity_id
_entity_poly.type
_entity_poly.pdbx_seq_one_letter_code
_entity_poly.pdbx_strand_id
1 'polypeptide(L)'
;MVIILDLGGVLMRHNMPECLARFERLLGIEQMAQVLGLQSNAEGTLDSLVDKYEKGDISTDTFVDTILAHSYEGATREEVVAAWNSMHGGIPEERLQRIQQWADAGHHLYMLSNNNDLHWHHVFSHYDLSMFRQCYASHLLHLAKPDPRIYQAVDQAIREKEGNQPFYFVDDLEANRLPAEQLGWRTFASLDELAPIVG
;
A
#
# COMPACT_ATOMS: atom_id res chain seq x y z
N MET A 1 -14.74 0.17 18.11
CA MET A 1 -13.67 -0.81 17.78
C MET A 1 -12.55 -0.10 17.06
N VAL A 2 -11.31 -0.61 17.15
CA VAL A 2 -10.19 -0.16 16.30
C VAL A 2 -10.13 -1.05 15.07
N ILE A 3 -10.24 -0.44 13.88
CA ILE A 3 -10.21 -1.12 12.59
C ILE A 3 -9.02 -0.57 11.82
N ILE A 4 -8.14 -1.47 11.36
CA ILE A 4 -6.95 -1.15 10.59
C ILE A 4 -7.17 -1.73 9.19
N LEU A 5 -7.07 -0.91 8.15
CA LEU A 5 -7.35 -1.31 6.78
C LEU A 5 -6.09 -1.18 5.92
N ASP A 6 -5.82 -2.18 5.09
CA ASP A 6 -4.92 -1.98 3.96
C ASP A 6 -5.59 -1.11 2.90
N LEU A 7 -4.79 -0.50 2.06
CA LEU A 7 -5.26 0.30 0.94
C LEU A 7 -5.40 -0.55 -0.33
N GLY A 8 -4.30 -1.12 -0.81
CA GLY A 8 -4.27 -1.93 -2.02
C GLY A 8 -5.00 -3.27 -1.86
N GLY A 9 -5.80 -3.69 -2.85
CA GLY A 9 -6.59 -4.92 -2.74
C GLY A 9 -7.83 -4.81 -1.82
N VAL A 10 -7.75 -4.05 -0.73
CA VAL A 10 -8.83 -3.86 0.25
C VAL A 10 -9.72 -2.67 -0.10
N LEU A 11 -9.19 -1.47 -0.03
CA LEU A 11 -9.94 -0.25 -0.39
C LEU A 11 -9.83 0.05 -1.88
N MET A 12 -8.62 0.09 -2.39
CA MET A 12 -8.29 0.46 -3.76
C MET A 12 -8.13 -0.78 -4.64
N ARG A 13 -8.68 -0.72 -5.84
CA ARG A 13 -8.42 -1.71 -6.88
C ARG A 13 -7.05 -1.48 -7.50
N HIS A 14 -6.37 -2.56 -7.86
CA HIS A 14 -5.17 -2.50 -8.69
C HIS A 14 -5.51 -2.60 -10.17
N ASN A 15 -4.77 -1.86 -10.98
CA ASN A 15 -4.80 -1.95 -12.45
C ASN A 15 -3.39 -2.34 -12.97
N MET A 16 -2.88 -3.45 -12.48
CA MET A 16 -1.57 -3.96 -12.85
C MET A 16 -1.38 -4.11 -14.37
N PRO A 17 -2.37 -4.61 -15.16
CA PRO A 17 -2.21 -4.73 -16.61
C PRO A 17 -1.90 -3.39 -17.29
N GLU A 18 -2.56 -2.28 -16.92
CA GLU A 18 -2.30 -0.95 -17.50
C GLU A 18 -0.91 -0.45 -17.10
N CYS A 19 -0.54 -0.62 -15.84
CA CYS A 19 0.78 -0.24 -15.34
C CYS A 19 1.90 -0.96 -16.11
N LEU A 20 1.82 -2.27 -16.24
CA LEU A 20 2.79 -3.07 -16.96
C LEU A 20 2.84 -2.69 -18.45
N ALA A 21 1.70 -2.47 -19.11
CA ALA A 21 1.66 -2.05 -20.50
C ALA A 21 2.30 -0.67 -20.74
N ARG A 22 2.20 0.24 -19.77
CA ARG A 22 2.88 1.54 -19.85
C ARG A 22 4.38 1.41 -19.65
N PHE A 23 4.82 0.61 -18.68
CA PHE A 23 6.24 0.36 -18.48
C PHE A 23 6.88 -0.44 -19.62
N GLU A 24 6.15 -1.36 -20.22
CA GLU A 24 6.61 -2.05 -21.44
C GLU A 24 6.90 -1.05 -22.58
N ARG A 25 6.06 -0.03 -22.76
CA ARG A 25 6.30 1.03 -23.75
C ARG A 25 7.50 1.91 -23.41
N LEU A 26 7.74 2.16 -22.12
CA LEU A 26 8.87 2.99 -21.66
C LEU A 26 10.21 2.25 -21.74
N LEU A 27 10.25 1.00 -21.30
CA LEU A 27 11.46 0.23 -21.02
C LEU A 27 11.70 -0.91 -22.01
N GLY A 28 10.63 -1.42 -22.67
CA GLY A 28 10.64 -2.73 -23.32
C GLY A 28 10.53 -3.87 -22.29
N ILE A 29 10.07 -5.05 -22.75
CA ILE A 29 9.73 -6.21 -21.86
C ILE A 29 10.94 -6.67 -21.04
N GLU A 30 12.11 -6.82 -21.66
CA GLU A 30 13.30 -7.34 -20.99
C GLU A 30 13.81 -6.41 -19.90
N GLN A 31 13.91 -5.12 -20.21
CA GLN A 31 14.38 -4.11 -19.25
C GLN A 31 13.38 -3.85 -18.14
N MET A 32 12.08 -3.88 -18.42
CA MET A 32 11.03 -3.68 -17.41
C MET A 32 11.18 -4.67 -16.26
N ALA A 33 11.32 -5.94 -16.56
CA ALA A 33 11.47 -6.98 -15.53
C ALA A 33 12.74 -6.79 -14.69
N GLN A 34 13.84 -6.37 -15.33
CA GLN A 34 15.12 -6.13 -14.66
C GLN A 34 15.10 -4.85 -13.82
N VAL A 35 14.62 -3.73 -14.37
CA VAL A 35 14.65 -2.41 -13.71
C VAL A 35 13.68 -2.35 -12.55
N LEU A 36 12.46 -2.87 -12.72
CA LEU A 36 11.45 -2.89 -11.66
C LEU A 36 11.67 -4.03 -10.65
N GLY A 37 12.61 -4.96 -10.93
CA GLY A 37 12.90 -6.08 -10.02
C GLY A 37 11.78 -7.12 -9.98
N LEU A 38 11.06 -7.32 -11.08
CA LEU A 38 10.00 -8.32 -11.19
C LEU A 38 10.53 -9.76 -11.34
N GLN A 39 11.85 -9.92 -11.48
CA GLN A 39 12.51 -11.21 -11.49
C GLN A 39 13.01 -11.52 -10.08
N SER A 40 12.55 -12.62 -9.49
CA SER A 40 13.14 -13.15 -8.26
C SER A 40 14.60 -13.50 -8.53
N ASN A 41 15.54 -12.91 -7.77
CA ASN A 41 16.89 -13.41 -7.71
C ASN A 41 16.88 -14.81 -7.06
N ALA A 42 17.90 -15.63 -7.36
CA ALA A 42 17.99 -17.02 -6.91
C ALA A 42 18.00 -17.20 -5.37
N GLU A 43 18.06 -16.10 -4.61
CA GLU A 43 18.12 -16.06 -3.15
C GLU A 43 16.79 -15.63 -2.49
N GLY A 44 15.76 -15.31 -3.29
CA GLY A 44 14.42 -14.95 -2.77
C GLY A 44 14.36 -13.61 -2.01
N THR A 45 15.44 -12.84 -1.99
CA THR A 45 15.49 -11.51 -1.39
C THR A 45 15.29 -10.47 -2.49
N LEU A 46 14.11 -9.87 -2.51
CA LEU A 46 13.79 -8.75 -3.38
C LEU A 46 14.42 -7.48 -2.78
N ASP A 47 15.63 -7.15 -3.19
CA ASP A 47 16.20 -5.80 -3.01
C ASP A 47 15.99 -5.01 -4.31
N SER A 48 14.73 -5.01 -4.78
CA SER A 48 14.34 -4.39 -6.03
C SER A 48 14.27 -2.87 -5.90
N LEU A 49 14.30 -2.18 -7.05
CA LEU A 49 14.06 -0.72 -7.09
C LEU A 49 12.71 -0.37 -6.45
N VAL A 50 11.69 -1.18 -6.71
CA VAL A 50 10.35 -1.02 -6.15
C VAL A 50 10.35 -1.20 -4.64
N ASP A 51 10.98 -2.27 -4.11
CA ASP A 51 11.04 -2.51 -2.66
C ASP A 51 11.74 -1.37 -1.91
N LYS A 52 12.85 -0.87 -2.45
CA LYS A 52 13.57 0.27 -1.87
C LYS A 52 12.70 1.51 -1.84
N TYR A 53 11.95 1.76 -2.91
CA TYR A 53 11.07 2.91 -2.99
C TYR A 53 9.86 2.78 -2.06
N GLU A 54 9.26 1.60 -1.97
CA GLU A 54 8.16 1.32 -1.04
C GLU A 54 8.56 1.36 0.44
N LYS A 55 9.85 1.13 0.76
CA LYS A 55 10.38 1.34 2.11
C LYS A 55 10.86 2.76 2.37
N GLY A 56 10.86 3.63 1.35
CA GLY A 56 11.42 4.98 1.47
C GLY A 56 12.94 5.01 1.60
N ASP A 57 13.62 3.94 1.21
CA ASP A 57 15.09 3.84 1.22
C ASP A 57 15.72 4.64 0.09
N ILE A 58 14.96 4.96 -0.95
CA ILE A 58 15.32 5.86 -2.05
C ILE A 58 14.25 6.94 -2.24
N SER A 59 14.68 8.10 -2.73
CA SER A 59 13.77 9.20 -3.03
C SER A 59 12.97 8.96 -4.32
N THR A 60 11.87 9.69 -4.49
CA THR A 60 11.10 9.76 -5.74
C THR A 60 11.98 10.11 -6.93
N ASP A 61 12.90 11.07 -6.76
CA ASP A 61 13.83 11.47 -7.83
C ASP A 61 14.73 10.30 -8.23
N THR A 62 15.33 9.61 -7.26
CA THR A 62 16.18 8.43 -7.53
C THR A 62 15.40 7.33 -8.24
N PHE A 63 14.15 7.06 -7.81
CA PHE A 63 13.28 6.07 -8.43
C PHE A 63 12.99 6.42 -9.89
N VAL A 64 12.53 7.64 -10.16
CA VAL A 64 12.16 8.10 -11.50
C VAL A 64 13.37 8.20 -12.41
N ASP A 65 14.49 8.77 -11.94
CA ASP A 65 15.72 8.93 -12.73
C ASP A 65 16.32 7.56 -13.10
N THR A 66 16.23 6.57 -12.20
CA THR A 66 16.67 5.20 -12.51
C THR A 66 15.84 4.59 -13.64
N ILE A 67 14.52 4.79 -13.65
CA ILE A 67 13.65 4.31 -14.73
C ILE A 67 13.95 5.06 -16.03
N LEU A 68 14.08 6.38 -15.99
CA LEU A 68 14.40 7.20 -17.16
C LEU A 68 15.71 6.81 -17.83
N ALA A 69 16.74 6.49 -17.05
CA ALA A 69 18.04 6.08 -17.57
C ALA A 69 17.98 4.79 -18.41
N HIS A 70 16.90 4.00 -18.27
CA HIS A 70 16.69 2.76 -19.02
C HIS A 70 15.52 2.86 -20.01
N SER A 71 14.86 4.01 -20.08
CA SER A 71 13.73 4.25 -20.99
C SER A 71 14.19 4.62 -22.39
N TYR A 72 13.25 4.62 -23.34
CA TYR A 72 13.55 5.08 -24.70
C TYR A 72 14.02 6.55 -24.73
N GLU A 73 14.77 6.92 -25.76
CA GLU A 73 15.27 8.29 -25.94
C GLU A 73 14.10 9.29 -26.07
N GLY A 74 14.10 10.31 -25.20
CA GLY A 74 13.05 11.32 -25.15
C GLY A 74 11.90 11.02 -24.19
N ALA A 75 11.95 9.89 -23.46
CA ALA A 75 10.98 9.63 -22.39
C ALA A 75 11.06 10.72 -21.32
N THR A 76 9.91 11.08 -20.76
CA THR A 76 9.80 12.15 -19.79
C THR A 76 9.50 11.63 -18.37
N ARG A 77 9.79 12.47 -17.40
CA ARG A 77 9.50 12.23 -15.99
C ARG A 77 8.00 12.02 -15.75
N GLU A 78 7.18 12.83 -16.41
CA GLU A 78 5.73 12.78 -16.36
C GLU A 78 5.18 11.44 -16.88
N GLU A 79 5.79 10.90 -17.94
CA GLU A 79 5.41 9.58 -18.47
C GLU A 79 5.71 8.46 -17.48
N VAL A 80 6.87 8.50 -16.82
CA VAL A 80 7.23 7.52 -15.77
C VAL A 80 6.25 7.61 -14.59
N VAL A 81 5.98 8.82 -14.09
CA VAL A 81 5.04 9.05 -12.99
C VAL A 81 3.63 8.60 -13.37
N ALA A 82 3.18 8.92 -14.59
CA ALA A 82 1.88 8.50 -15.09
C ALA A 82 1.78 6.97 -15.25
N ALA A 83 2.86 6.32 -15.70
CA ALA A 83 2.92 4.86 -15.78
C ALA A 83 2.84 4.23 -14.38
N TRP A 84 3.59 4.76 -13.41
CA TRP A 84 3.58 4.27 -12.03
C TRP A 84 2.19 4.43 -11.38
N ASN A 85 1.60 5.63 -11.44
CA ASN A 85 0.29 5.91 -10.88
C ASN A 85 -0.86 5.17 -11.57
N SER A 86 -0.67 4.67 -12.80
CA SER A 86 -1.70 3.89 -13.50
C SER A 86 -1.97 2.51 -12.88
N MET A 87 -1.15 2.09 -11.91
CA MET A 87 -1.42 0.92 -11.07
C MET A 87 -2.72 1.08 -10.25
N HIS A 88 -3.14 2.31 -9.99
CA HIS A 88 -4.34 2.59 -9.22
C HIS A 88 -5.61 2.42 -10.07
N GLY A 89 -6.41 1.40 -9.74
CA GLY A 89 -7.72 1.16 -10.34
C GLY A 89 -8.87 1.92 -9.67
N GLY A 90 -8.54 2.86 -8.78
CA GLY A 90 -9.49 3.68 -8.03
C GLY A 90 -10.08 3.00 -6.78
N ILE A 91 -10.65 3.83 -5.90
CA ILE A 91 -11.42 3.36 -4.73
C ILE A 91 -12.90 3.38 -5.12
N PRO A 92 -13.59 2.22 -5.12
CA PRO A 92 -15.02 2.17 -5.39
C PRO A 92 -15.81 2.98 -4.37
N GLU A 93 -16.80 3.73 -4.84
CA GLU A 93 -17.63 4.59 -4.00
C GLU A 93 -18.30 3.82 -2.85
N GLU A 94 -18.76 2.59 -3.12
CA GLU A 94 -19.37 1.73 -2.12
C GLU A 94 -18.42 1.36 -0.96
N ARG A 95 -17.11 1.31 -1.23
CA ARG A 95 -16.12 1.06 -0.17
C ARG A 95 -15.90 2.30 0.68
N LEU A 96 -15.80 3.49 0.06
CA LEU A 96 -15.71 4.76 0.78
C LEU A 96 -16.93 4.99 1.67
N GLN A 97 -18.13 4.78 1.14
CA GLN A 97 -19.36 4.91 1.90
C GLN A 97 -19.42 3.95 3.08
N ARG A 98 -18.99 2.71 2.89
CA ARG A 98 -18.95 1.70 3.97
C ARG A 98 -18.02 2.12 5.10
N ILE A 99 -16.79 2.51 4.79
CA ILE A 99 -15.84 2.92 5.86
C ILE A 99 -16.26 4.24 6.52
N GLN A 100 -16.92 5.15 5.79
CA GLN A 100 -17.51 6.34 6.38
C GLN A 100 -18.63 5.97 7.36
N GLN A 101 -19.52 5.04 7.01
CA GLN A 101 -20.56 4.55 7.93
C GLN A 101 -19.97 3.95 9.19
N TRP A 102 -18.85 3.20 9.08
CA TRP A 102 -18.18 2.67 10.26
C TRP A 102 -17.59 3.79 11.14
N ALA A 103 -16.99 4.82 10.54
CA ALA A 103 -16.50 5.98 11.28
C ALA A 103 -17.64 6.72 11.99
N ASP A 104 -18.76 6.96 11.29
CA ASP A 104 -19.97 7.61 11.84
C ASP A 104 -20.63 6.81 12.97
N ALA A 105 -20.52 5.47 12.93
CA ALA A 105 -20.94 4.57 14.00
C ALA A 105 -19.98 4.58 15.22
N GLY A 106 -18.92 5.38 15.18
CA GLY A 106 -17.97 5.55 16.27
C GLY A 106 -16.83 4.53 16.29
N HIS A 107 -16.57 3.84 15.18
CA HIS A 107 -15.37 3.02 15.03
C HIS A 107 -14.15 3.88 14.71
N HIS A 108 -12.98 3.47 15.19
CA HIS A 108 -11.73 4.20 15.01
C HIS A 108 -10.95 3.57 13.88
N LEU A 109 -10.92 4.26 12.74
CA LEU A 109 -10.29 3.77 11.53
C LEU A 109 -8.82 4.18 11.46
N TYR A 110 -7.98 3.24 11.11
CA TYR A 110 -6.56 3.40 10.82
C TYR A 110 -6.22 2.75 9.49
N MET A 111 -5.17 3.21 8.83
CA MET A 111 -4.64 2.58 7.61
C MET A 111 -3.23 2.04 7.88
N LEU A 112 -2.91 0.87 7.32
CA LEU A 112 -1.56 0.31 7.28
C LEU A 112 -1.29 -0.27 5.89
N SER A 113 -0.52 0.44 5.07
CA SER A 113 -0.29 0.09 3.68
C SER A 113 1.20 0.04 3.33
N ASN A 114 1.60 -0.97 2.54
CA ASN A 114 2.83 -0.88 1.77
C ASN A 114 2.60 0.11 0.63
N ASN A 115 3.34 1.20 0.63
CA ASN A 115 3.10 2.31 -0.29
C ASN A 115 4.39 3.13 -0.47
N ASN A 116 4.36 4.04 -1.43
CA ASN A 116 5.45 4.95 -1.75
C ASN A 116 4.95 6.39 -1.92
N ASP A 117 5.86 7.32 -1.98
CA ASP A 117 5.56 8.75 -1.98
C ASP A 117 4.65 9.17 -3.15
N LEU A 118 4.90 8.71 -4.39
CA LEU A 118 4.07 9.04 -5.55
C LEU A 118 2.64 8.51 -5.41
N HIS A 119 2.48 7.25 -5.06
CA HIS A 119 1.17 6.63 -4.86
C HIS A 119 0.43 7.26 -3.67
N TRP A 120 1.14 7.56 -2.58
CA TRP A 120 0.57 8.22 -1.41
C TRP A 120 -0.01 9.59 -1.75
N HIS A 121 0.78 10.44 -2.40
CA HIS A 121 0.31 11.75 -2.86
C HIS A 121 -0.85 11.64 -3.85
N HIS A 122 -0.76 10.70 -4.80
CA HIS A 122 -1.83 10.48 -5.77
C HIS A 122 -3.15 10.14 -5.07
N VAL A 123 -3.15 9.19 -4.14
CA VAL A 123 -4.36 8.77 -3.43
C VAL A 123 -4.95 9.91 -2.61
N PHE A 124 -4.15 10.57 -1.77
CA PHE A 124 -4.63 11.63 -0.88
C PHE A 124 -5.01 12.93 -1.62
N SER A 125 -4.60 13.10 -2.87
CA SER A 125 -5.05 14.21 -3.71
C SER A 125 -6.38 13.95 -4.41
N HIS A 126 -6.81 12.69 -4.53
CA HIS A 126 -8.01 12.30 -5.28
C HIS A 126 -9.17 11.82 -4.38
N TYR A 127 -8.90 11.42 -3.14
CA TYR A 127 -9.88 10.85 -2.23
C TYR A 127 -9.88 11.55 -0.89
N ASP A 128 -11.06 11.87 -0.38
CA ASP A 128 -11.21 12.27 1.02
C ASP A 128 -11.13 11.02 1.90
N LEU A 129 -10.06 10.94 2.66
CA LEU A 129 -9.78 9.87 3.61
C LEU A 129 -9.71 10.40 5.05
N SER A 130 -10.37 11.53 5.31
CA SER A 130 -10.37 12.22 6.61
C SER A 130 -11.04 11.41 7.73
N MET A 131 -11.81 10.36 7.38
CA MET A 131 -12.36 9.41 8.35
C MET A 131 -11.30 8.57 9.07
N PHE A 132 -10.09 8.45 8.52
CA PHE A 132 -8.98 7.76 9.18
C PHE A 132 -8.35 8.65 10.24
N ARG A 133 -8.25 8.15 11.48
CA ARG A 133 -7.55 8.85 12.58
C ARG A 133 -6.06 9.00 12.31
N GLN A 134 -5.47 8.00 11.69
CA GLN A 134 -4.09 8.03 11.22
C GLN A 134 -3.87 6.98 10.12
N CYS A 135 -3.01 7.32 9.17
CA CYS A 135 -2.57 6.45 8.10
C CYS A 135 -1.07 6.17 8.25
N TYR A 136 -0.71 4.89 8.27
CA TYR A 136 0.66 4.41 8.32
C TYR A 136 1.04 3.86 6.96
N ALA A 137 2.22 4.20 6.47
CA ALA A 137 2.74 3.73 5.21
C ALA A 137 4.19 3.24 5.35
N SER A 138 4.55 2.22 4.59
CA SER A 138 5.89 1.61 4.64
C SER A 138 7.01 2.61 4.42
N HIS A 139 6.86 3.51 3.42
CA HIS A 139 7.88 4.53 3.11
C HIS A 139 8.05 5.59 4.20
N LEU A 140 7.04 5.81 5.04
CA LEU A 140 7.12 6.73 6.19
C LEU A 140 7.73 6.07 7.44
N LEU A 141 7.57 4.75 7.56
CA LEU A 141 8.06 3.97 8.68
C LEU A 141 9.42 3.29 8.41
N HIS A 142 9.87 3.29 7.15
CA HIS A 142 11.05 2.53 6.68
C HIS A 142 10.97 1.03 7.00
N LEU A 143 9.74 0.51 7.05
CA LEU A 143 9.39 -0.88 7.32
C LEU A 143 8.23 -1.26 6.41
N ALA A 144 8.22 -2.46 5.88
CA ALA A 144 7.15 -2.95 5.02
C ALA A 144 6.52 -4.23 5.57
N LYS A 145 5.21 -4.42 5.38
CA LYS A 145 4.55 -5.72 5.60
C LYS A 145 5.20 -6.74 4.64
N PRO A 146 5.46 -7.97 5.07
CA PRO A 146 5.04 -8.64 6.31
C PRO A 146 6.08 -8.60 7.46
N ASP A 147 7.04 -7.67 7.46
CA ASP A 147 8.03 -7.58 8.55
C ASP A 147 7.30 -7.36 9.89
N PRO A 148 7.50 -8.22 10.91
CA PRO A 148 6.83 -8.07 12.21
C PRO A 148 7.04 -6.71 12.88
N ARG A 149 8.15 -6.04 12.60
CA ARG A 149 8.48 -4.74 13.20
C ARG A 149 7.49 -3.62 12.83
N ILE A 150 6.92 -3.65 11.62
CA ILE A 150 5.92 -2.64 11.21
C ILE A 150 4.65 -2.77 12.05
N TYR A 151 4.20 -4.01 12.31
CA TYR A 151 3.01 -4.27 13.14
C TYR A 151 3.26 -3.88 14.60
N GLN A 152 4.45 -4.18 15.15
CA GLN A 152 4.82 -3.78 16.50
C GLN A 152 4.82 -2.26 16.68
N ALA A 153 5.40 -1.53 15.71
CA ALA A 153 5.43 -0.07 15.73
C ALA A 153 4.00 0.52 15.67
N VAL A 154 3.14 -0.01 14.79
CA VAL A 154 1.75 0.43 14.63
C VAL A 154 0.91 0.04 15.84
N ASP A 155 1.08 -1.18 16.37
CA ASP A 155 0.40 -1.64 17.59
C ASP A 155 0.67 -0.70 18.76
N GLN A 156 1.94 -0.40 19.02
CA GLN A 156 2.33 0.52 20.08
C GLN A 156 1.70 1.91 19.88
N ALA A 157 1.83 2.49 18.70
CA ALA A 157 1.33 3.84 18.40
C ALA A 157 -0.19 3.96 18.54
N ILE A 158 -0.93 2.91 18.16
CA ILE A 158 -2.39 2.88 18.31
C ILE A 158 -2.79 2.64 19.78
N ARG A 159 -2.13 1.71 20.50
CA ARG A 159 -2.44 1.45 21.91
C ARG A 159 -2.20 2.65 22.83
N GLU A 160 -1.21 3.47 22.53
CA GLU A 160 -0.97 4.72 23.27
C GLU A 160 -2.17 5.69 23.19
N LYS A 161 -2.96 5.65 22.11
CA LYS A 161 -4.13 6.49 21.89
C LYS A 161 -5.45 5.83 22.31
N GLU A 162 -5.58 4.53 22.06
CA GLU A 162 -6.84 3.79 22.13
C GLU A 162 -6.92 2.84 23.34
N GLY A 163 -5.80 2.65 24.05
CA GLY A 163 -5.71 1.68 25.13
C GLY A 163 -5.68 0.22 24.64
N ASN A 164 -5.83 -0.69 25.59
CA ASN A 164 -5.73 -2.13 25.33
C ASN A 164 -7.09 -2.70 24.89
N GLN A 165 -7.46 -2.49 23.63
CA GLN A 165 -8.67 -3.06 23.03
C GLN A 165 -8.30 -3.92 21.80
N PRO A 166 -9.20 -4.82 21.37
CA PRO A 166 -8.95 -5.65 20.19
C PRO A 166 -8.81 -4.81 18.92
N PHE A 167 -7.83 -5.17 18.09
CA PHE A 167 -7.65 -4.60 16.76
C PHE A 167 -8.21 -5.58 15.72
N TYR A 168 -8.85 -5.00 14.69
CA TYR A 168 -9.43 -5.70 13.56
C TYR A 168 -8.70 -5.26 12.31
N PHE A 169 -7.93 -6.14 11.71
CA PHE A 169 -7.07 -5.83 10.55
C PHE A 169 -7.61 -6.49 9.28
N VAL A 170 -7.75 -5.70 8.23
CA VAL A 170 -8.16 -6.20 6.91
C VAL A 170 -7.01 -6.02 5.93
N ASP A 171 -6.56 -7.13 5.35
CA ASP A 171 -5.51 -7.18 4.33
C ASP A 171 -5.78 -8.41 3.44
N ASP A 172 -5.76 -8.26 2.13
CA ASP A 172 -6.08 -9.34 1.19
C ASP A 172 -5.00 -10.43 1.15
N LEU A 173 -3.75 -10.10 1.51
CA LEU A 173 -2.65 -11.04 1.52
C LEU A 173 -2.52 -11.75 2.86
N GLU A 174 -2.61 -13.09 2.83
CA GLU A 174 -2.42 -13.93 4.02
C GLU A 174 -1.06 -13.70 4.69
N ALA A 175 0.00 -13.54 3.87
CA ALA A 175 1.35 -13.27 4.37
C ALA A 175 1.41 -12.01 5.25
N ASN A 176 0.57 -11.00 4.99
CA ASN A 176 0.49 -9.80 5.80
C ASN A 176 -0.38 -9.99 7.06
N ARG A 177 -1.38 -10.88 7.01
CA ARG A 177 -2.24 -11.14 8.18
C ARG A 177 -1.55 -11.96 9.26
N LEU A 178 -0.70 -12.92 8.89
CA LEU A 178 -0.03 -13.82 9.83
C LEU A 178 0.78 -13.10 10.93
N PRO A 179 1.64 -12.10 10.65
CA PRO A 179 2.35 -11.38 11.70
C PRO A 179 1.42 -10.56 12.61
N ALA A 180 0.31 -10.03 12.08
CA ALA A 180 -0.70 -9.33 12.86
C ALA A 180 -1.42 -10.26 13.85
N GLU A 181 -1.75 -11.48 13.42
CA GLU A 181 -2.34 -12.52 14.28
C GLU A 181 -1.41 -12.91 15.42
N GLN A 182 -0.10 -12.99 15.18
CA GLN A 182 0.90 -13.27 16.22
C GLN A 182 0.94 -12.19 17.30
N LEU A 183 0.53 -10.96 16.99
CA LEU A 183 0.36 -9.87 17.95
C LEU A 183 -1.03 -9.86 18.63
N GLY A 184 -1.90 -10.80 18.27
CA GLY A 184 -3.26 -10.91 18.82
C GLY A 184 -4.28 -10.02 18.10
N TRP A 185 -3.99 -9.51 16.91
CA TRP A 185 -4.98 -8.83 16.09
C TRP A 185 -5.94 -9.84 15.47
N ARG A 186 -7.19 -9.46 15.27
CA ARG A 186 -8.17 -10.25 14.52
C ARG A 186 -8.09 -9.86 13.05
N THR A 187 -7.87 -10.82 12.17
CA THR A 187 -7.59 -10.54 10.75
C THR A 187 -8.70 -11.02 9.83
N PHE A 188 -8.84 -10.33 8.69
CA PHE A 188 -9.87 -10.57 7.68
C PHE A 188 -9.25 -10.34 6.31
N ALA A 189 -9.68 -11.12 5.31
CA ALA A 189 -9.19 -10.98 3.94
C ALA A 189 -9.90 -9.87 3.15
N SER A 190 -11.06 -9.40 3.61
CA SER A 190 -11.84 -8.38 2.91
C SER A 190 -12.75 -7.58 3.84
N LEU A 191 -13.24 -6.43 3.34
CA LEU A 191 -14.27 -5.66 4.05
C LEU A 191 -15.58 -6.45 4.25
N ASP A 192 -15.88 -7.38 3.32
CA ASP A 192 -17.10 -8.18 3.39
C ASP A 192 -17.03 -9.21 4.50
N GLU A 193 -15.84 -9.74 4.81
CA GLU A 193 -15.65 -10.63 5.97
C GLU A 193 -15.77 -9.89 7.30
N LEU A 194 -15.32 -8.63 7.36
CA LEU A 194 -15.39 -7.81 8.57
C LEU A 194 -16.80 -7.24 8.80
N ALA A 195 -17.53 -6.88 7.76
CA ALA A 195 -18.81 -6.16 7.83
C ALA A 195 -19.84 -6.80 8.81
N PRO A 196 -20.05 -8.12 8.86
CA PRO A 196 -21.00 -8.72 9.80
C PRO A 196 -20.64 -8.54 11.29
N ILE A 197 -19.39 -8.17 11.59
CA ILE A 197 -18.86 -7.98 12.95
C ILE A 197 -18.99 -6.52 13.37
N VAL A 198 -18.86 -5.62 12.41
CA VAL A 198 -18.90 -4.17 12.63
C VAL A 198 -20.34 -3.65 12.69
N GLY A 199 -21.24 -4.21 11.90
CA GLY A 199 -22.66 -3.82 11.82
C GLY A 199 -22.95 -2.89 10.64
#